data_ad61ae903cfbea782608030361050420
#
_entry.id   ad61ae903cfbea782608030361050420
#
_cell.length_a   1.000
_cell.length_b   1.000
_cell.length_c   1.000
_cell.angle_alpha   90.00
_cell.angle_beta   90.00
_cell.angle_gamma   90.00
#
_symmetry.space_group_name_H-M   'P 1'
#
loop_
_entity.id
_entity.type
_entity.pdbx_description
1 polymer ?
#
loop_
_entity_poly.entity_id
_entity_poly.type
_entity_poly.pdbx_seq_one_letter_code
_entity_poly.pdbx_strand_id
1 'polypeptide(L)'
;MLYPPGAPARIPLAAITGTNGKTTTSRMLAHILKSSGHVVGMTSTGGVQIDGRITVKGDMTGPQSAQIVLRDPTIDFAVLETARGGILRSGLGYSECDVAACINVTSDHMGLGGIDTLEQLAKVKETVVRIANDTVVLNADDKLCLKMADNCRAKHLCYITMDATHGLVREHIRANGRAVVLEKGINGDMITIYDNGAHIPLLWSHLIPATIEGKAMHNVQNAMFAAAMAFSFNTDLDAIRMGLRTFDTSFFQSPGRTNVYNEHPFKVILDYAHNQASFRAMADLADRL
;
A
#
# COMPACT_ATOMS: atom_id res chain seq x y z
N MET A 1 -15.36 -22.81 19.98
CA MET A 1 -15.38 -21.34 20.05
C MET A 1 -13.98 -20.88 19.62
N LEU A 2 -13.86 -20.04 18.57
CA LEU A 2 -12.56 -19.62 18.02
C LEU A 2 -11.83 -18.63 18.94
N TYR A 3 -12.59 -17.89 19.75
CA TYR A 3 -12.06 -16.92 20.71
C TYR A 3 -12.55 -17.23 22.12
N PRO A 4 -11.67 -17.23 23.13
CA PRO A 4 -12.08 -17.38 24.52
C PRO A 4 -13.04 -16.26 24.96
N PRO A 5 -13.91 -16.47 25.94
CA PRO A 5 -14.75 -15.41 26.50
C PRO A 5 -13.89 -14.23 26.98
N GLY A 6 -14.21 -13.01 26.52
CA GLY A 6 -13.46 -11.80 26.87
C GLY A 6 -12.22 -11.50 25.99
N ALA A 7 -11.81 -12.41 25.08
CA ALA A 7 -10.80 -12.09 24.09
C ALA A 7 -11.39 -11.14 23.03
N PRO A 8 -10.61 -10.15 22.52
CA PRO A 8 -11.06 -9.30 21.43
C PRO A 8 -11.35 -10.15 20.21
N ALA A 9 -12.58 -10.06 19.69
CA ALA A 9 -13.00 -10.75 18.46
C ALA A 9 -12.58 -9.99 17.19
N ARG A 10 -11.85 -8.89 17.33
CA ARG A 10 -11.40 -8.01 16.27
C ARG A 10 -9.91 -7.71 16.45
N ILE A 11 -9.20 -7.76 15.34
CA ILE A 11 -7.79 -7.33 15.22
C ILE A 11 -7.71 -6.09 14.32
N PRO A 12 -6.65 -5.27 14.43
CA PRO A 12 -6.38 -4.19 13.49
C PRO A 12 -6.31 -4.70 12.04
N LEU A 13 -6.98 -3.99 11.14
CA LEU A 13 -7.11 -4.39 9.74
C LEU A 13 -6.75 -3.24 8.80
N ALA A 14 -5.76 -3.49 7.95
CA ALA A 14 -5.38 -2.64 6.83
C ALA A 14 -5.94 -3.20 5.52
N ALA A 15 -6.64 -2.37 4.73
CA ALA A 15 -7.16 -2.75 3.42
C ALA A 15 -6.50 -1.91 2.32
N ILE A 16 -5.97 -2.55 1.28
CA ILE A 16 -5.21 -1.89 0.23
C ILE A 16 -5.79 -2.21 -1.13
N THR A 17 -6.20 -1.16 -1.87
CA THR A 17 -6.66 -1.27 -3.26
C THR A 17 -5.89 -0.33 -4.17
N GLY A 18 -6.10 -0.46 -5.46
CA GLY A 18 -5.43 0.31 -6.50
C GLY A 18 -5.32 -0.49 -7.79
N THR A 19 -4.85 0.10 -8.86
CA THR A 19 -4.53 -0.63 -10.08
C THR A 19 -3.15 -1.28 -9.93
N ASN A 20 -2.10 -0.50 -9.68
CA ASN A 20 -0.72 -0.95 -9.52
C ASN A 20 -0.22 -0.68 -8.09
N GLY A 21 0.80 -1.42 -7.65
CA GLY A 21 1.49 -1.20 -6.37
C GLY A 21 0.89 -1.92 -5.16
N LYS A 22 -0.33 -2.45 -5.24
CA LYS A 22 -1.03 -3.12 -4.11
C LYS A 22 -0.17 -4.16 -3.38
N THR A 23 0.33 -5.14 -4.12
CA THR A 23 1.12 -6.24 -3.56
C THR A 23 2.38 -5.76 -2.86
N THR A 24 3.11 -4.83 -3.50
CA THR A 24 4.35 -4.28 -2.94
C THR A 24 4.05 -3.48 -1.68
N THR A 25 3.04 -2.60 -1.70
CA THR A 25 2.61 -1.84 -0.52
C THR A 25 2.15 -2.75 0.62
N SER A 26 1.35 -3.79 0.32
CA SER A 26 0.90 -4.75 1.33
C SER A 26 2.07 -5.50 1.97
N ARG A 27 3.05 -5.92 1.18
CA ARG A 27 4.26 -6.59 1.68
C ARG A 27 5.14 -5.65 2.51
N MET A 28 5.35 -4.41 2.06
CA MET A 28 6.10 -3.40 2.83
C MET A 28 5.42 -3.13 4.16
N LEU A 29 4.10 -2.92 4.18
CA LEU A 29 3.35 -2.71 5.41
C LEU A 29 3.43 -3.92 6.34
N ALA A 30 3.20 -5.13 5.83
CA ALA A 30 3.31 -6.34 6.62
C ALA A 30 4.72 -6.53 7.20
N HIS A 31 5.77 -6.18 6.43
CA HIS A 31 7.15 -6.24 6.90
C HIS A 31 7.43 -5.22 8.02
N ILE A 32 6.93 -3.98 7.90
CA ILE A 32 7.02 -2.96 8.95
C ILE A 32 6.34 -3.45 10.24
N LEU A 33 5.11 -3.93 10.14
CA LEU A 33 4.33 -4.40 11.29
C LEU A 33 4.96 -5.63 11.95
N LYS A 34 5.49 -6.55 11.15
CA LYS A 34 6.25 -7.69 11.67
C LYS A 34 7.53 -7.24 12.38
N SER A 35 8.24 -6.26 11.83
CA SER A 35 9.44 -5.68 12.46
C SER A 35 9.13 -4.93 13.76
N SER A 36 7.88 -4.50 13.96
CA SER A 36 7.38 -3.93 15.21
C SER A 36 6.83 -4.95 16.20
N GLY A 37 6.95 -6.25 15.90
CA GLY A 37 6.61 -7.35 16.80
C GLY A 37 5.21 -7.97 16.61
N HIS A 38 4.48 -7.59 15.55
CA HIS A 38 3.17 -8.17 15.27
C HIS A 38 3.25 -9.50 14.51
N VAL A 39 2.31 -10.38 14.78
CA VAL A 39 2.06 -11.59 13.99
C VAL A 39 1.05 -11.25 12.89
N VAL A 40 1.56 -11.02 11.68
CA VAL A 40 0.78 -10.46 10.57
C VAL A 40 0.21 -11.55 9.67
N GLY A 41 -1.12 -11.52 9.47
CA GLY A 41 -1.79 -12.22 8.39
C GLY A 41 -1.94 -11.31 7.16
N MET A 42 -1.58 -11.80 5.97
CA MET A 42 -1.62 -10.99 4.74
C MET A 42 -2.22 -11.76 3.57
N THR A 43 -3.01 -11.07 2.76
CA THR A 43 -3.45 -11.55 1.44
C THR A 43 -2.74 -10.80 0.33
N SER A 44 -2.42 -11.49 -0.78
CA SER A 44 -1.83 -10.87 -1.96
C SER A 44 -2.05 -11.71 -3.22
N THR A 45 -1.67 -11.19 -4.38
CA THR A 45 -1.61 -11.96 -5.64
C THR A 45 -0.65 -13.15 -5.57
N GLY A 46 0.25 -13.18 -4.61
CA GLY A 46 1.18 -14.31 -4.37
C GLY A 46 0.66 -15.36 -3.40
N GLY A 47 -0.44 -15.09 -2.71
CA GLY A 47 -1.03 -16.03 -1.75
C GLY A 47 -1.48 -15.40 -0.44
N VAL A 48 -1.92 -16.27 0.47
CA VAL A 48 -2.11 -15.96 1.90
C VAL A 48 -0.81 -16.23 2.63
N GLN A 49 -0.40 -15.30 3.46
CA GLN A 49 0.77 -15.44 4.32
C GLN A 49 0.35 -15.24 5.79
N ILE A 50 0.84 -16.10 6.67
CA ILE A 50 0.74 -15.97 8.11
C ILE A 50 2.17 -15.88 8.66
N ASP A 51 2.45 -14.80 9.35
CA ASP A 51 3.79 -14.48 9.88
C ASP A 51 4.93 -14.61 8.83
N GLY A 52 4.66 -14.17 7.60
CA GLY A 52 5.62 -14.23 6.49
C GLY A 52 5.74 -15.61 5.80
N ARG A 53 5.03 -16.64 6.28
CA ARG A 53 5.00 -17.96 5.66
C ARG A 53 3.80 -18.10 4.74
N ILE A 54 4.01 -18.51 3.50
CA ILE A 54 2.92 -18.77 2.55
C ILE A 54 2.16 -20.02 2.99
N THR A 55 0.89 -19.85 3.35
CA THR A 55 -0.03 -20.94 3.74
C THR A 55 -0.90 -21.39 2.57
N VAL A 56 -1.28 -20.46 1.69
CA VAL A 56 -2.05 -20.75 0.46
C VAL A 56 -1.40 -20.02 -0.70
N LYS A 57 -1.05 -20.72 -1.79
CA LYS A 57 -0.47 -20.14 -3.00
C LYS A 57 -1.56 -19.73 -4.00
N GLY A 58 -1.30 -18.70 -4.78
CA GLY A 58 -2.16 -18.25 -5.88
C GLY A 58 -2.68 -16.82 -5.68
N ASP A 59 -3.52 -16.34 -6.58
CA ASP A 59 -4.16 -15.02 -6.43
C ASP A 59 -5.20 -15.06 -5.32
N MET A 60 -4.83 -14.50 -4.18
CA MET A 60 -5.59 -14.48 -2.95
C MET A 60 -6.02 -13.04 -2.57
N THR A 61 -6.55 -12.28 -3.54
CA THR A 61 -6.97 -10.87 -3.36
C THR A 61 -8.48 -10.70 -3.25
N GLY A 62 -9.21 -11.79 -3.00
CA GLY A 62 -10.67 -11.82 -2.91
C GLY A 62 -11.20 -12.06 -1.48
N PRO A 63 -12.55 -12.08 -1.31
CA PRO A 63 -13.19 -12.16 0.00
C PRO A 63 -12.91 -13.47 0.74
N GLN A 64 -12.77 -14.58 0.03
CA GLN A 64 -12.46 -15.87 0.67
C GLN A 64 -11.07 -15.84 1.34
N SER A 65 -10.09 -15.24 0.69
CA SER A 65 -8.75 -15.08 1.23
C SER A 65 -8.73 -14.19 2.45
N ALA A 66 -9.49 -13.09 2.44
CA ALA A 66 -9.68 -12.23 3.59
C ALA A 66 -10.23 -13.03 4.77
N GLN A 67 -11.24 -13.89 4.55
CA GLN A 67 -11.81 -14.75 5.59
C GLN A 67 -10.83 -15.80 6.11
N ILE A 68 -9.93 -16.34 5.27
CA ILE A 68 -8.88 -17.27 5.71
C ILE A 68 -7.97 -16.56 6.72
N VAL A 69 -7.49 -15.35 6.39
CA VAL A 69 -6.65 -14.55 7.29
C VAL A 69 -7.40 -14.22 8.58
N LEU A 70 -8.60 -13.65 8.48
CA LEU A 70 -9.35 -13.15 9.63
C LEU A 70 -9.86 -14.27 10.59
N ARG A 71 -9.82 -15.51 10.16
CA ARG A 71 -10.17 -16.69 11.01
C ARG A 71 -8.96 -17.33 11.67
N ASP A 72 -7.76 -16.94 11.33
CA ASP A 72 -6.55 -17.49 11.93
C ASP A 72 -6.35 -16.89 13.34
N PRO A 73 -6.40 -17.71 14.39
CA PRO A 73 -6.30 -17.21 15.77
C PRO A 73 -4.88 -16.83 16.19
N THR A 74 -3.89 -17.09 15.35
CA THR A 74 -2.48 -16.82 15.67
C THR A 74 -2.04 -15.40 15.31
N ILE A 75 -2.79 -14.73 14.43
CA ILE A 75 -2.48 -13.37 14.01
C ILE A 75 -3.08 -12.32 14.96
N ASP A 76 -2.38 -11.23 15.11
CA ASP A 76 -2.84 -10.05 15.84
C ASP A 76 -3.01 -8.82 14.94
N PHE A 77 -2.68 -8.95 13.63
CA PHE A 77 -2.82 -7.89 12.64
C PHE A 77 -3.14 -8.46 11.24
N ALA A 78 -4.06 -7.81 10.50
CA ALA A 78 -4.40 -8.20 9.13
C ALA A 78 -4.04 -7.12 8.10
N VAL A 79 -3.37 -7.53 7.00
CA VAL A 79 -3.08 -6.68 5.83
C VAL A 79 -3.72 -7.32 4.60
N LEU A 80 -4.79 -6.73 4.08
CA LEU A 80 -5.60 -7.31 3.03
C LEU A 80 -5.44 -6.56 1.70
N GLU A 81 -4.71 -7.14 0.76
CA GLU A 81 -4.74 -6.70 -0.64
C GLU A 81 -6.12 -7.02 -1.21
N THR A 82 -6.83 -6.00 -1.72
CA THR A 82 -8.19 -6.13 -2.22
C THR A 82 -8.25 -5.69 -3.68
N ALA A 83 -8.42 -6.67 -4.58
CA ALA A 83 -8.47 -6.43 -6.00
C ALA A 83 -9.91 -6.27 -6.51
N ARG A 84 -10.07 -5.46 -7.56
CA ARG A 84 -11.33 -5.22 -8.26
C ARG A 84 -12.14 -6.50 -8.55
N GLY A 85 -11.48 -7.53 -9.05
CA GLY A 85 -12.14 -8.76 -9.44
C GLY A 85 -12.83 -9.48 -8.28
N GLY A 86 -12.24 -9.44 -7.09
CA GLY A 86 -12.84 -9.96 -5.86
C GLY A 86 -14.08 -9.14 -5.47
N ILE A 87 -13.94 -7.82 -5.44
CA ILE A 87 -15.03 -6.88 -5.08
C ILE A 87 -16.26 -7.11 -5.95
N LEU A 88 -16.07 -7.17 -7.27
CA LEU A 88 -17.18 -7.32 -8.23
C LEU A 88 -17.89 -8.67 -8.13
N ARG A 89 -17.15 -9.74 -7.86
CA ARG A 89 -17.74 -11.09 -7.83
C ARG A 89 -18.42 -11.43 -6.53
N SER A 90 -17.86 -11.00 -5.39
CA SER A 90 -18.26 -11.53 -4.08
C SER A 90 -18.07 -10.54 -2.92
N GLY A 91 -17.82 -9.26 -3.22
CA GLY A 91 -17.61 -8.24 -2.20
C GLY A 91 -16.23 -8.32 -1.53
N LEU A 92 -16.15 -7.85 -0.28
CA LEU A 92 -14.88 -7.66 0.42
C LEU A 92 -14.48 -8.83 1.34
N GLY A 93 -15.46 -9.56 1.89
CA GLY A 93 -15.26 -10.60 2.91
C GLY A 93 -15.05 -10.07 4.32
N TYR A 94 -15.13 -8.75 4.50
CA TYR A 94 -15.11 -8.02 5.77
C TYR A 94 -16.01 -6.78 5.65
N SER A 95 -16.58 -6.31 6.77
CA SER A 95 -17.55 -5.21 6.79
C SER A 95 -16.92 -3.85 7.03
N GLU A 96 -15.75 -3.80 7.66
CA GLU A 96 -15.03 -2.60 8.04
C GLU A 96 -13.53 -2.86 8.12
N CYS A 97 -12.73 -1.81 8.07
CA CYS A 97 -11.29 -1.83 8.32
C CYS A 97 -10.90 -0.58 9.12
N ASP A 98 -9.73 -0.62 9.75
CA ASP A 98 -9.23 0.55 10.49
C ASP A 98 -8.58 1.54 9.56
N VAL A 99 -7.71 1.07 8.67
CA VAL A 99 -7.01 1.89 7.70
C VAL A 99 -7.22 1.35 6.29
N ALA A 100 -7.68 2.20 5.37
CA ALA A 100 -7.79 1.87 3.96
C ALA A 100 -6.86 2.73 3.10
N ALA A 101 -6.32 2.14 2.02
CA ALA A 101 -5.57 2.89 1.03
C ALA A 101 -6.09 2.63 -0.40
N CYS A 102 -6.17 3.70 -1.20
CA CYS A 102 -6.30 3.61 -2.65
C CYS A 102 -5.06 4.23 -3.31
N ILE A 103 -4.21 3.37 -3.90
CA ILE A 103 -2.89 3.78 -4.40
C ILE A 103 -3.02 4.56 -5.72
N ASN A 104 -3.83 4.07 -6.66
CA ASN A 104 -4.07 4.70 -7.96
C ASN A 104 -5.25 4.07 -8.69
N VAL A 105 -5.77 4.79 -9.67
CA VAL A 105 -6.80 4.32 -10.60
C VAL A 105 -6.34 4.58 -12.03
N THR A 106 -5.79 3.58 -12.68
CA THR A 106 -5.34 3.64 -14.07
C THR A 106 -6.02 2.57 -14.90
N SER A 107 -5.97 2.71 -16.22
CA SER A 107 -6.61 1.77 -17.16
C SER A 107 -6.00 0.37 -17.00
N ASP A 108 -6.85 -0.57 -16.59
CA ASP A 108 -6.50 -1.97 -16.44
C ASP A 108 -7.76 -2.84 -16.48
N HIS A 109 -7.74 -3.90 -17.26
CA HIS A 109 -8.88 -4.81 -17.43
C HIS A 109 -10.20 -4.10 -17.80
N MET A 110 -10.15 -3.05 -18.62
CA MET A 110 -11.33 -2.33 -19.08
C MET A 110 -12.20 -3.25 -19.98
N GLY A 111 -13.51 -3.03 -19.96
CA GLY A 111 -14.49 -3.87 -20.70
C GLY A 111 -14.85 -5.18 -20.01
N LEU A 112 -14.22 -5.51 -18.86
CA LEU A 112 -14.51 -6.73 -18.11
C LEU A 112 -15.41 -6.47 -16.89
N GLY A 113 -16.45 -7.28 -16.72
CA GLY A 113 -17.36 -7.21 -15.57
C GLY A 113 -18.19 -5.93 -15.51
N GLY A 114 -18.52 -5.35 -16.69
CA GLY A 114 -19.32 -4.13 -16.80
C GLY A 114 -18.58 -2.84 -16.41
N ILE A 115 -17.26 -2.86 -16.42
CA ILE A 115 -16.42 -1.69 -16.11
C ILE A 115 -15.78 -1.19 -17.41
N ASP A 116 -16.33 -0.11 -17.96
CA ASP A 116 -15.94 0.44 -19.25
C ASP A 116 -15.25 1.79 -19.11
N THR A 117 -15.36 2.46 -17.96
CA THR A 117 -14.73 3.76 -17.68
C THR A 117 -13.87 3.74 -16.42
N LEU A 118 -12.92 4.68 -16.34
CA LEU A 118 -12.07 4.84 -15.17
C LEU A 118 -12.88 5.27 -13.93
N GLU A 119 -13.95 6.04 -14.12
CA GLU A 119 -14.85 6.46 -13.05
C GLU A 119 -15.60 5.25 -12.46
N GLN A 120 -16.06 4.31 -13.30
CA GLN A 120 -16.65 3.07 -12.81
C GLN A 120 -15.63 2.23 -12.03
N LEU A 121 -14.39 2.14 -12.54
CA LEU A 121 -13.30 1.45 -11.84
C LEU A 121 -12.99 2.11 -10.49
N ALA A 122 -12.96 3.45 -10.45
CA ALA A 122 -12.79 4.21 -9.22
C ALA A 122 -13.88 3.91 -8.20
N LYS A 123 -15.16 3.88 -8.60
CA LYS A 123 -16.28 3.53 -7.72
C LYS A 123 -16.16 2.12 -7.11
N VAL A 124 -15.67 1.14 -7.87
CA VAL A 124 -15.41 -0.20 -7.33
C VAL A 124 -14.34 -0.16 -6.25
N LYS A 125 -13.23 0.56 -6.50
CA LYS A 125 -12.14 0.70 -5.51
C LYS A 125 -12.56 1.53 -4.30
N GLU A 126 -13.39 2.55 -4.50
CA GLU A 126 -13.93 3.40 -3.44
C GLU A 126 -14.69 2.60 -2.37
N THR A 127 -15.23 1.42 -2.72
CA THR A 127 -15.87 0.53 -1.75
C THR A 127 -14.93 0.19 -0.58
N VAL A 128 -13.63 0.01 -0.84
CA VAL A 128 -12.62 -0.25 0.19
C VAL A 128 -12.37 0.99 1.06
N VAL A 129 -12.34 2.18 0.45
CA VAL A 129 -12.16 3.45 1.14
C VAL A 129 -13.33 3.77 2.08
N ARG A 130 -14.55 3.51 1.61
CA ARG A 130 -15.79 3.85 2.34
C ARG A 130 -16.02 3.08 3.63
N ILE A 131 -15.36 1.94 3.81
CA ILE A 131 -15.52 1.09 5.00
C ILE A 131 -14.40 1.28 6.03
N ALA A 132 -13.50 2.24 5.80
CA ALA A 132 -12.47 2.60 6.77
C ALA A 132 -13.08 3.42 7.91
N ASN A 133 -12.77 3.04 9.14
CA ASN A 133 -13.30 3.70 10.34
C ASN A 133 -12.35 4.75 10.92
N ASP A 134 -11.04 4.55 10.78
CA ASP A 134 -10.05 5.43 11.40
C ASP A 134 -9.33 6.32 10.38
N THR A 135 -8.59 5.75 9.45
CA THR A 135 -7.80 6.53 8.47
C THR A 135 -8.01 6.04 7.04
N VAL A 136 -8.16 6.99 6.14
CA VAL A 136 -8.08 6.76 4.69
C VAL A 136 -6.82 7.39 4.13
N VAL A 137 -6.05 6.62 3.33
CA VAL A 137 -4.82 7.07 2.68
C VAL A 137 -5.04 7.12 1.17
N LEU A 138 -4.97 8.32 0.59
CA LEU A 138 -5.26 8.56 -0.83
C LEU A 138 -4.09 9.19 -1.57
N ASN A 139 -3.92 8.78 -2.82
CA ASN A 139 -2.97 9.40 -3.74
C ASN A 139 -3.50 10.76 -4.21
N ALA A 140 -2.85 11.85 -3.81
CA ALA A 140 -3.23 13.19 -4.24
C ALA A 140 -2.83 13.48 -5.70
N ASP A 141 -1.85 12.74 -6.24
CA ASP A 141 -1.40 12.86 -7.63
C ASP A 141 -2.36 12.16 -8.61
N ASP A 142 -3.35 11.42 -8.12
CA ASP A 142 -4.39 10.73 -8.89
C ASP A 142 -5.76 11.39 -8.65
N LYS A 143 -6.29 12.03 -9.69
CA LYS A 143 -7.58 12.77 -9.61
C LYS A 143 -8.76 11.91 -9.18
N LEU A 144 -8.78 10.61 -9.52
CA LEU A 144 -9.87 9.71 -9.14
C LEU A 144 -9.73 9.25 -7.69
N CYS A 145 -8.50 9.07 -7.20
CA CYS A 145 -8.25 8.84 -5.77
C CYS A 145 -8.64 10.07 -4.94
N LEU A 146 -8.29 11.29 -5.39
CA LEU A 146 -8.70 12.52 -4.70
C LEU A 146 -10.21 12.63 -4.51
N LYS A 147 -11.00 12.32 -5.54
CA LYS A 147 -12.47 12.37 -5.47
C LYS A 147 -13.06 11.40 -4.44
N MET A 148 -12.33 10.34 -4.04
CA MET A 148 -12.82 9.41 -3.02
C MET A 148 -12.87 10.05 -1.63
N ALA A 149 -12.14 11.15 -1.41
CA ALA A 149 -12.20 11.91 -0.16
C ALA A 149 -13.60 12.44 0.15
N ASP A 150 -14.39 12.79 -0.86
CA ASP A 150 -15.75 13.32 -0.72
C ASP A 150 -16.72 12.30 -0.08
N ASN A 151 -16.42 11.01 -0.22
CA ASN A 151 -17.23 9.89 0.29
C ASN A 151 -16.58 9.16 1.48
N CYS A 152 -15.47 9.70 1.98
CA CYS A 152 -14.74 9.14 3.12
C CYS A 152 -15.51 9.39 4.42
N ARG A 153 -15.63 8.36 5.28
CA ARG A 153 -16.25 8.44 6.60
C ARG A 153 -15.26 8.23 7.74
N ALA A 154 -14.01 7.96 7.41
CA ALA A 154 -12.94 7.79 8.39
C ALA A 154 -12.71 9.09 9.17
N LYS A 155 -12.19 8.95 10.38
CA LYS A 155 -11.86 10.09 11.26
C LYS A 155 -10.75 10.97 10.69
N HIS A 156 -9.81 10.32 9.98
CA HIS A 156 -8.61 10.97 9.43
C HIS A 156 -8.47 10.71 7.94
N LEU A 157 -8.06 11.74 7.23
CA LEU A 157 -7.68 11.66 5.83
C LEU A 157 -6.19 11.96 5.72
N CYS A 158 -5.46 11.05 5.07
CA CYS A 158 -4.04 11.19 4.80
C CYS A 158 -3.80 11.23 3.29
N TYR A 159 -3.15 12.28 2.80
CA TYR A 159 -2.77 12.38 1.40
C TYR A 159 -1.32 11.97 1.17
N ILE A 160 -1.09 11.25 0.07
CA ILE A 160 0.25 10.93 -0.45
C ILE A 160 0.49 11.78 -1.69
N THR A 161 1.64 12.45 -1.77
CA THR A 161 2.06 13.15 -2.99
C THR A 161 3.55 13.05 -3.22
N MET A 162 3.92 12.85 -4.48
CA MET A 162 5.31 12.93 -4.95
C MET A 162 5.73 14.37 -5.31
N ASP A 163 4.77 15.32 -5.27
CA ASP A 163 4.98 16.74 -5.54
C ASP A 163 4.82 17.57 -4.27
N ALA A 164 5.93 18.02 -3.70
CA ALA A 164 5.95 18.87 -2.50
C ALA A 164 5.26 20.26 -2.72
N THR A 165 4.96 20.61 -3.98
CA THR A 165 4.26 21.86 -4.32
C THR A 165 2.75 21.68 -4.51
N HIS A 166 2.22 20.45 -4.36
CA HIS A 166 0.81 20.14 -4.59
C HIS A 166 -0.13 21.00 -3.75
N GLY A 167 -0.87 21.90 -4.39
CA GLY A 167 -1.63 22.97 -3.73
C GLY A 167 -2.62 22.45 -2.68
N LEU A 168 -3.48 21.47 -3.03
CA LEU A 168 -4.46 20.90 -2.12
C LEU A 168 -3.79 20.25 -0.89
N VAL A 169 -2.69 19.51 -1.07
CA VAL A 169 -1.98 18.84 0.04
C VAL A 169 -1.37 19.89 0.98
N ARG A 170 -0.80 20.97 0.44
CA ARG A 170 -0.27 22.07 1.25
C ARG A 170 -1.36 22.77 2.07
N GLU A 171 -2.55 22.97 1.50
CA GLU A 171 -3.69 23.53 2.23
C GLU A 171 -4.17 22.56 3.31
N HIS A 172 -4.26 21.28 3.01
CA HIS A 172 -4.62 20.24 3.97
C HIS A 172 -3.63 20.19 5.15
N ILE A 173 -2.32 20.26 4.90
CA ILE A 173 -1.28 20.34 5.94
C ILE A 173 -1.44 21.61 6.80
N ARG A 174 -1.69 22.79 6.17
CA ARG A 174 -1.94 24.03 6.92
C ARG A 174 -3.18 23.98 7.81
N ALA A 175 -4.15 23.14 7.43
CA ALA A 175 -5.34 22.85 8.23
C ALA A 175 -5.11 21.74 9.28
N ASN A 176 -3.85 21.42 9.60
CA ASN A 176 -3.43 20.34 10.50
C ASN A 176 -3.79 18.93 10.01
N GLY A 177 -4.04 18.77 8.71
CA GLY A 177 -4.31 17.47 8.11
C GLY A 177 -3.04 16.61 7.99
N ARG A 178 -3.25 15.29 7.90
CA ARG A 178 -2.16 14.31 7.73
C ARG A 178 -1.78 14.16 6.26
N ALA A 179 -0.48 14.14 5.97
CA ALA A 179 0.04 13.85 4.65
C ALA A 179 1.41 13.19 4.71
N VAL A 180 1.76 12.41 3.67
CA VAL A 180 3.13 11.98 3.44
C VAL A 180 3.58 12.52 2.09
N VAL A 181 4.66 13.28 2.12
CA VAL A 181 5.16 14.08 1.00
C VAL A 181 6.58 13.67 0.66
N LEU A 182 6.88 13.56 -0.63
CA LEU A 182 8.25 13.40 -1.09
C LEU A 182 8.88 14.79 -1.28
N GLU A 183 9.81 15.14 -0.41
CA GLU A 183 10.48 16.42 -0.43
C GLU A 183 11.87 16.31 -1.05
N LYS A 184 12.20 17.20 -1.97
CA LYS A 184 13.53 17.28 -2.53
C LYS A 184 14.49 17.94 -1.55
N GLY A 185 15.59 17.27 -1.25
CA GLY A 185 16.65 17.77 -0.41
C GLY A 185 18.01 17.70 -1.10
N ILE A 186 19.02 18.27 -0.45
CA ILE A 186 20.42 18.32 -0.97
C ILE A 186 20.99 16.89 -1.14
N ASN A 187 20.62 15.97 -0.24
CA ASN A 187 21.14 14.61 -0.20
C ASN A 187 20.20 13.58 -0.87
N GLY A 188 19.20 14.02 -1.65
CA GLY A 188 18.20 13.18 -2.30
C GLY A 188 16.78 13.53 -1.88
N ASP A 189 15.85 12.63 -2.15
CA ASP A 189 14.43 12.82 -1.85
C ASP A 189 14.10 12.25 -0.47
N MET A 190 13.48 13.08 0.40
CA MET A 190 13.06 12.74 1.75
C MET A 190 11.58 12.39 1.77
N ILE A 191 11.24 11.23 2.33
CA ILE A 191 9.86 10.91 2.71
C ILE A 191 9.58 11.60 4.04
N THR A 192 8.60 12.52 4.05
CA THR A 192 8.24 13.33 5.22
C THR A 192 6.78 13.12 5.58
N ILE A 193 6.49 12.88 6.85
CA ILE A 193 5.13 12.81 7.39
C ILE A 193 4.77 14.18 7.98
N TYR A 194 3.59 14.67 7.62
CA TYR A 194 2.93 15.80 8.26
C TYR A 194 1.73 15.30 9.05
N ASP A 195 1.61 15.70 10.31
CA ASP A 195 0.48 15.34 11.16
C ASP A 195 0.27 16.38 12.25
N ASN A 196 -0.93 16.93 12.36
CA ASN A 196 -1.29 17.95 13.38
C ASN A 196 -0.28 19.11 13.49
N GLY A 197 0.21 19.61 12.36
CA GLY A 197 1.18 20.70 12.28
C GLY A 197 2.64 20.25 12.50
N ALA A 198 2.90 19.00 12.87
CA ALA A 198 4.26 18.47 12.97
C ALA A 198 4.81 18.17 11.56
N HIS A 199 6.10 18.46 11.38
CA HIS A 199 6.91 18.09 10.20
C HIS A 199 7.91 17.02 10.63
N ILE A 200 7.73 15.78 10.18
CA ILE A 200 8.47 14.61 10.65
C ILE A 200 9.24 13.99 9.46
N PRO A 201 10.51 14.37 9.24
CA PRO A 201 11.36 13.69 8.28
C PRO A 201 11.51 12.22 8.66
N LEU A 202 11.02 11.32 7.80
CA LEU A 202 11.01 9.90 8.11
C LEU A 202 12.30 9.22 7.63
N LEU A 203 12.54 9.22 6.31
CA LEU A 203 13.65 8.47 5.73
C LEU A 203 13.96 8.99 4.32
N TRP A 204 15.24 9.07 3.96
CA TRP A 204 15.67 9.29 2.59
C TRP A 204 15.22 8.12 1.70
N SER A 205 14.64 8.43 0.54
CA SER A 205 14.11 7.41 -0.39
C SER A 205 15.19 6.42 -0.85
N HIS A 206 16.42 6.88 -1.07
CA HIS A 206 17.55 6.05 -1.50
C HIS A 206 18.05 5.06 -0.44
N LEU A 207 17.67 5.24 0.84
CA LEU A 207 18.00 4.30 1.92
C LEU A 207 17.04 3.12 2.00
N ILE A 208 16.00 3.09 1.16
CA ILE A 208 15.05 1.98 1.06
C ILE A 208 15.52 1.07 -0.08
N PRO A 209 15.99 -0.16 0.19
CA PRO A 209 16.56 -1.02 -0.85
C PRO A 209 15.60 -1.27 -2.03
N ALA A 210 14.30 -1.41 -1.73
CA ALA A 210 13.26 -1.61 -2.75
C ALA A 210 13.11 -0.45 -3.74
N THR A 211 13.63 0.74 -3.44
CA THR A 211 13.60 1.89 -4.34
C THR A 211 14.77 1.93 -5.32
N ILE A 212 15.74 1.01 -5.18
CA ILE A 212 16.94 0.93 -6.01
C ILE A 212 17.63 2.32 -6.04
N GLU A 213 18.17 2.71 -4.88
CA GLU A 213 18.82 4.01 -4.66
C GLU A 213 17.90 5.22 -4.97
N GLY A 214 16.59 5.09 -4.76
CA GLY A 214 15.61 6.13 -5.07
C GLY A 214 15.21 6.23 -6.56
N LYS A 215 15.73 5.35 -7.42
CA LYS A 215 15.46 5.38 -8.87
C LYS A 215 14.10 4.79 -9.23
N ALA A 216 13.62 3.78 -8.48
CA ALA A 216 12.32 3.15 -8.69
C ALA A 216 11.21 3.99 -8.03
N MET A 217 10.79 5.08 -8.69
CA MET A 217 9.83 6.05 -8.16
C MET A 217 8.49 5.41 -7.77
N HIS A 218 8.04 4.40 -8.50
CA HIS A 218 6.83 3.64 -8.14
C HIS A 218 6.99 2.93 -6.77
N ASN A 219 8.18 2.44 -6.43
CA ASN A 219 8.45 1.86 -5.12
C ASN A 219 8.66 2.92 -4.04
N VAL A 220 9.15 4.11 -4.38
CA VAL A 220 9.14 5.25 -3.45
C VAL A 220 7.70 5.56 -3.05
N GLN A 221 6.78 5.65 -4.01
CA GLN A 221 5.36 5.89 -3.71
C GLN A 221 4.74 4.73 -2.89
N ASN A 222 5.04 3.47 -3.23
CA ASN A 222 4.59 2.32 -2.44
C ASN A 222 5.08 2.39 -0.99
N ALA A 223 6.34 2.80 -0.76
CA ALA A 223 6.91 2.97 0.57
C ALA A 223 6.23 4.12 1.34
N MET A 224 5.89 5.23 0.68
CA MET A 224 5.12 6.32 1.28
C MET A 224 3.74 5.84 1.76
N PHE A 225 3.04 5.04 0.95
CA PHE A 225 1.76 4.44 1.36
C PHE A 225 1.93 3.50 2.56
N ALA A 226 2.92 2.61 2.53
CA ALA A 226 3.19 1.69 3.63
C ALA A 226 3.54 2.44 4.93
N ALA A 227 4.36 3.52 4.84
CA ALA A 227 4.69 4.38 5.95
C ALA A 227 3.46 5.10 6.53
N ALA A 228 2.62 5.70 5.66
CA ALA A 228 1.40 6.39 6.06
C ALA A 228 0.42 5.46 6.79
N MET A 229 0.25 4.24 6.28
CA MET A 229 -0.63 3.25 6.88
C MET A 229 -0.06 2.77 8.23
N ALA A 230 1.23 2.45 8.32
CA ALA A 230 1.86 2.05 9.58
C ALA A 230 1.77 3.18 10.63
N PHE A 231 2.05 4.42 10.24
CA PHE A 231 1.90 5.60 11.11
C PHE A 231 0.45 5.76 11.60
N SER A 232 -0.54 5.48 10.75
CA SER A 232 -1.96 5.55 11.12
C SER A 232 -2.37 4.49 12.15
N PHE A 233 -1.62 3.40 12.27
CA PHE A 233 -1.76 2.40 13.33
C PHE A 233 -0.94 2.74 14.59
N ASN A 234 -0.36 3.94 14.67
CA ASN A 234 0.53 4.37 15.75
C ASN A 234 1.78 3.50 15.90
N THR A 235 2.25 2.90 14.80
CA THR A 235 3.53 2.19 14.77
C THR A 235 4.65 3.19 15.04
N ASP A 236 5.60 2.81 15.88
CA ASP A 236 6.76 3.63 16.22
C ASP A 236 7.56 4.03 14.97
N LEU A 237 8.04 5.29 14.93
CA LEU A 237 8.76 5.83 13.77
C LEU A 237 10.04 5.06 13.46
N ASP A 238 10.75 4.57 14.48
CA ASP A 238 11.97 3.80 14.26
C ASP A 238 11.67 2.40 13.75
N ALA A 239 10.54 1.81 14.15
CA ALA A 239 10.05 0.56 13.56
C ALA A 239 9.66 0.74 12.09
N ILE A 240 9.00 1.86 11.72
CA ILE A 240 8.69 2.19 10.33
C ILE A 240 9.99 2.36 9.52
N ARG A 241 10.96 3.13 10.04
CA ARG A 241 12.27 3.33 9.40
C ARG A 241 13.01 2.01 9.21
N MET A 242 13.05 1.17 10.25
CA MET A 242 13.71 -0.14 10.21
C MET A 242 13.05 -1.04 9.17
N GLY A 243 11.73 -1.17 9.19
CA GLY A 243 10.98 -1.99 8.24
C GLY A 243 11.22 -1.56 6.79
N LEU A 244 11.20 -0.25 6.50
CA LEU A 244 11.48 0.25 5.15
C LEU A 244 12.95 0.01 4.73
N ARG A 245 13.92 0.18 5.63
CA ARG A 245 15.36 -0.02 5.35
C ARG A 245 15.76 -1.48 5.17
N THR A 246 14.94 -2.41 5.64
CA THR A 246 15.19 -3.86 5.57
C THR A 246 14.31 -4.58 4.54
N PHE A 247 13.39 -3.85 3.90
CA PHE A 247 12.57 -4.39 2.81
C PHE A 247 13.28 -4.21 1.47
N ASP A 248 13.55 -5.31 0.79
CA ASP A 248 14.20 -5.32 -0.52
C ASP A 248 13.29 -5.90 -1.63
N THR A 249 13.75 -5.82 -2.87
CA THR A 249 13.12 -6.42 -4.04
C THR A 249 13.75 -7.76 -4.41
N SER A 250 14.37 -8.47 -3.46
CA SER A 250 14.82 -9.83 -3.71
C SER A 250 13.65 -10.72 -4.11
N PHE A 251 13.93 -11.76 -4.90
CA PHE A 251 12.91 -12.71 -5.29
C PHE A 251 12.24 -13.39 -4.08
N PHE A 252 12.93 -13.47 -2.96
CA PHE A 252 12.40 -14.06 -1.72
C PHE A 252 11.37 -13.17 -1.03
N GLN A 253 11.64 -11.87 -0.93
CA GLN A 253 10.72 -10.92 -0.29
C GLN A 253 9.61 -10.44 -1.24
N SER A 254 9.94 -10.25 -2.52
CA SER A 254 9.02 -9.65 -3.49
C SER A 254 9.09 -10.33 -4.86
N PRO A 255 8.71 -11.63 -4.98
CA PRO A 255 8.81 -12.36 -6.25
C PRO A 255 8.05 -11.66 -7.37
N GLY A 256 8.74 -11.41 -8.50
CA GLY A 256 8.19 -10.79 -9.69
C GLY A 256 7.81 -9.31 -9.51
N ARG A 257 8.41 -8.61 -8.57
CA ARG A 257 8.20 -7.17 -8.34
C ARG A 257 9.53 -6.44 -8.32
N THR A 258 9.91 -5.90 -9.47
CA THR A 258 11.15 -5.13 -9.66
C THR A 258 12.41 -5.88 -9.17
N ASN A 259 12.48 -7.20 -9.44
CA ASN A 259 13.69 -7.97 -9.11
C ASN A 259 14.79 -7.62 -10.10
N VAL A 260 15.93 -7.12 -9.62
CA VAL A 260 17.08 -6.73 -10.43
C VAL A 260 18.20 -7.74 -10.25
N TYR A 261 18.70 -8.24 -11.37
CA TYR A 261 19.82 -9.18 -11.44
C TYR A 261 20.99 -8.50 -12.14
N ASN A 262 22.15 -8.50 -11.48
CA ASN A 262 23.40 -7.87 -11.95
C ASN A 262 24.50 -8.89 -12.32
N GLU A 263 24.13 -10.17 -12.45
CA GLU A 263 25.08 -11.29 -12.67
C GLU A 263 25.55 -11.41 -14.13
N HIS A 264 24.94 -10.61 -15.04
CA HIS A 264 25.26 -10.56 -16.45
C HIS A 264 26.01 -9.26 -16.81
N PRO A 265 26.66 -9.15 -17.97
CA PRO A 265 27.24 -7.89 -18.45
C PRO A 265 26.17 -6.82 -18.75
N PHE A 266 24.91 -7.12 -18.56
CA PHE A 266 23.75 -6.23 -18.66
C PHE A 266 22.82 -6.47 -17.45
N LYS A 267 22.02 -5.47 -17.12
CA LYS A 267 21.02 -5.60 -16.04
C LYS A 267 19.77 -6.31 -16.54
N VAL A 268 19.23 -7.23 -15.71
CA VAL A 268 17.94 -7.89 -15.97
C VAL A 268 16.95 -7.45 -14.89
N ILE A 269 15.79 -6.96 -15.31
CA ILE A 269 14.70 -6.58 -14.42
C ILE A 269 13.52 -7.52 -14.68
N LEU A 270 13.11 -8.26 -13.64
CA LEU A 270 11.90 -9.09 -13.67
C LEU A 270 10.78 -8.39 -12.92
N ASP A 271 9.69 -8.07 -13.62
CA ASP A 271 8.51 -7.43 -13.02
C ASP A 271 7.22 -7.99 -13.63
N TYR A 272 6.14 -7.93 -12.86
CA TYR A 272 4.79 -8.33 -13.25
C TYR A 272 4.03 -7.22 -14.03
N ALA A 273 4.74 -6.29 -14.63
CA ALA A 273 4.16 -5.23 -15.43
C ALA A 273 3.29 -5.82 -16.56
N HIS A 274 2.00 -5.39 -16.65
CA HIS A 274 1.03 -5.95 -17.58
C HIS A 274 0.02 -4.92 -18.10
N ASN A 275 0.17 -3.65 -17.73
CA ASN A 275 -0.65 -2.54 -18.22
C ASN A 275 0.22 -1.33 -18.55
N GLN A 276 -0.34 -0.36 -19.28
CA GLN A 276 0.40 0.79 -19.79
C GLN A 276 1.13 1.58 -18.68
N ALA A 277 0.49 1.78 -17.52
CA ALA A 277 1.09 2.53 -16.42
C ALA A 277 2.28 1.77 -15.79
N SER A 278 2.17 0.45 -15.62
CA SER A 278 3.26 -0.36 -15.09
C SER A 278 4.43 -0.48 -16.08
N PHE A 279 4.18 -0.58 -17.39
CA PHE A 279 5.25 -0.54 -18.38
C PHE A 279 5.98 0.80 -18.41
N ARG A 280 5.27 1.93 -18.28
CA ARG A 280 5.91 3.25 -18.16
C ARG A 280 6.82 3.32 -16.93
N ALA A 281 6.35 2.86 -15.78
CA ALA A 281 7.16 2.84 -14.56
C ALA A 281 8.43 2.00 -14.71
N MET A 282 8.37 0.87 -15.44
CA MET A 282 9.54 0.05 -15.72
C MET A 282 10.49 0.71 -16.72
N ALA A 283 9.97 1.39 -17.76
CA ALA A 283 10.78 2.15 -18.70
C ALA A 283 11.50 3.30 -17.98
N ASP A 284 10.77 4.09 -17.17
CA ASP A 284 11.34 5.17 -16.36
C ASP A 284 12.45 4.67 -15.41
N LEU A 285 12.28 3.47 -14.84
CA LEU A 285 13.32 2.84 -14.02
C LEU A 285 14.53 2.45 -14.88
N ALA A 286 14.32 1.82 -16.03
CA ALA A 286 15.39 1.39 -16.91
C ALA A 286 16.25 2.58 -17.39
N ASP A 287 15.61 3.72 -17.70
CA ASP A 287 16.29 4.95 -18.10
C ASP A 287 17.15 5.57 -16.98
N ARG A 288 16.84 5.26 -15.72
CA ARG A 288 17.58 5.77 -14.54
C ARG A 288 18.69 4.83 -14.06
N LEU A 289 18.73 3.59 -14.54
CA LEU A 289 19.71 2.57 -14.14
C LEU A 289 20.97 2.58 -15.00
#